data_a492130bf6f803bb393336d139edd9b4
#
_entry.id   a492130bf6f803bb393336d139edd9b4
#
_cell.length_a   1.000
_cell.length_b   1.000
_cell.length_c   1.000
_cell.angle_alpha   90.00
_cell.angle_beta   90.00
_cell.angle_gamma   90.00
#
_symmetry.space_group_name_H-M   'P 1'
#
loop_
_entity.id
_entity.type
_entity.pdbx_description
1 polymer ?
#
loop_
_entity_poly.entity_id
_entity_poly.type
_entity_poly.pdbx_seq_one_letter_code
_entity_poly.pdbx_strand_id
1 'polypeptide(L)'
;MNMHPQRNTHIKHVHTQTGFTLIESLISIVVLSVGMLGLIKAVDSVIHFQNRSSDITRATLLVTNQIEEIKRLSINEPGSKYGFDYLVREYANETGMTVIDDTTFSINKVFDQENGEPTITTILTFRTYPPEAEIAFDTPELINLLEVIVRAKWNDSKGRPKSFELGSLINRRQFLK
;
A
#
# COMPACT_ATOMS: atom_id res chain seq x y z
N MET A 1 -25.70 32.74 -90.67
CA MET A 1 -24.74 32.13 -89.74
C MET A 1 -24.78 32.98 -88.44
N ASN A 2 -25.66 32.60 -87.48
CA ASN A 2 -25.98 33.39 -86.33
C ASN A 2 -25.20 32.78 -85.14
N MET A 3 -24.17 33.50 -84.65
CA MET A 3 -23.45 33.16 -83.39
C MET A 3 -24.21 33.76 -82.22
N HIS A 4 -24.75 32.86 -81.35
CA HIS A 4 -25.28 33.26 -80.08
C HIS A 4 -24.09 33.41 -79.04
N PRO A 5 -24.01 34.49 -78.28
CA PRO A 5 -23.04 34.61 -77.22
C PRO A 5 -23.53 33.85 -76.00
N GLN A 6 -22.70 32.90 -75.51
CA GLN A 6 -22.90 32.22 -74.24
C GLN A 6 -22.64 33.21 -73.09
N ARG A 7 -23.65 33.46 -72.27
CA ARG A 7 -23.55 34.23 -71.05
C ARG A 7 -23.04 33.34 -69.91
N ASN A 8 -21.79 33.45 -69.54
CA ASN A 8 -21.25 32.83 -68.34
C ASN A 8 -21.79 33.57 -67.10
N THR A 9 -22.76 32.98 -66.41
CA THR A 9 -23.21 33.42 -65.09
C THR A 9 -22.26 32.90 -64.04
N HIS A 10 -21.30 33.70 -63.59
CA HIS A 10 -20.50 33.45 -62.39
C HIS A 10 -21.42 33.56 -61.13
N ILE A 11 -21.82 32.42 -60.56
CA ILE A 11 -22.46 32.37 -59.27
C ILE A 11 -21.39 32.67 -58.21
N LYS A 12 -21.37 33.90 -57.69
CA LYS A 12 -20.59 34.26 -56.51
C LYS A 12 -21.24 33.57 -55.30
N HIS A 13 -20.61 32.51 -54.80
CA HIS A 13 -20.93 32.00 -53.47
C HIS A 13 -20.51 33.08 -52.45
N VAL A 14 -21.50 33.81 -51.98
CA VAL A 14 -21.33 34.71 -50.84
C VAL A 14 -21.25 33.79 -49.59
N HIS A 15 -20.04 33.55 -49.10
CA HIS A 15 -19.84 32.99 -47.76
C HIS A 15 -20.36 34.02 -46.76
N THR A 16 -21.57 33.85 -46.26
CA THR A 16 -22.04 34.56 -45.08
C THR A 16 -21.22 34.09 -43.87
N GLN A 17 -20.22 34.87 -43.50
CA GLN A 17 -19.54 34.71 -42.21
C GLN A 17 -20.56 35.10 -41.11
N THR A 18 -21.24 34.13 -40.54
CA THR A 18 -22.05 34.35 -39.35
C THR A 18 -21.08 34.56 -38.17
N GLY A 19 -20.93 35.80 -37.73
CA GLY A 19 -20.12 36.16 -36.54
C GLY A 19 -20.75 35.52 -35.31
N PHE A 20 -19.91 35.08 -34.36
CA PHE A 20 -20.30 34.58 -33.06
C PHE A 20 -21.22 35.60 -32.36
N THR A 21 -22.39 35.17 -31.91
CA THR A 21 -23.30 36.02 -31.15
C THR A 21 -22.79 36.16 -29.71
N LEU A 22 -23.07 37.27 -29.06
CA LEU A 22 -22.67 37.54 -27.66
C LEU A 22 -23.21 36.46 -26.71
N ILE A 23 -24.42 35.97 -26.98
CA ILE A 23 -25.04 34.90 -26.19
C ILE A 23 -24.32 33.53 -26.36
N GLU A 24 -23.85 33.23 -27.55
CA GLU A 24 -23.11 32.02 -27.84
C GLU A 24 -21.74 31.98 -27.13
N SER A 25 -21.06 33.14 -27.10
CA SER A 25 -19.84 33.32 -26.32
C SER A 25 -20.10 33.15 -24.83
N LEU A 26 -21.19 33.64 -24.31
CA LEU A 26 -21.57 33.52 -22.90
C LEU A 26 -21.89 32.08 -22.51
N ILE A 27 -22.63 31.38 -23.35
CA ILE A 27 -22.93 29.93 -23.13
C ILE A 27 -21.62 29.13 -23.18
N SER A 28 -20.74 29.42 -24.14
CA SER A 28 -19.46 28.71 -24.27
C SER A 28 -18.58 28.87 -23.05
N ILE A 29 -18.52 30.08 -22.46
CA ILE A 29 -17.77 30.33 -21.21
C ILE A 29 -18.37 29.55 -20.04
N VAL A 30 -19.70 29.51 -19.92
CA VAL A 30 -20.37 28.75 -18.87
C VAL A 30 -20.06 27.24 -18.98
N VAL A 31 -20.20 26.68 -20.18
CA VAL A 31 -19.91 25.26 -20.42
C VAL A 31 -18.44 24.95 -20.13
N LEU A 32 -17.52 25.81 -20.59
CA LEU A 32 -16.10 25.66 -20.33
C LEU A 32 -15.78 25.70 -18.81
N SER A 33 -16.41 26.63 -18.08
CA SER A 33 -16.23 26.77 -16.62
C SER A 33 -16.69 25.54 -15.87
N VAL A 34 -17.86 25.00 -16.21
CA VAL A 34 -18.39 23.74 -15.61
C VAL A 34 -17.46 22.56 -15.92
N GLY A 35 -17.00 22.45 -17.18
CA GLY A 35 -16.03 21.44 -17.59
C GLY A 35 -14.72 21.52 -16.82
N MET A 36 -14.20 22.73 -16.60
CA MET A 36 -12.95 22.97 -15.86
C MET A 36 -13.09 22.60 -14.38
N LEU A 37 -14.22 22.93 -13.74
CA LEU A 37 -14.51 22.51 -12.37
C LEU A 37 -14.59 20.98 -12.23
N GLY A 38 -15.15 20.30 -13.23
CA GLY A 38 -15.17 18.82 -13.30
C GLY A 38 -13.76 18.21 -13.37
N LEU A 39 -12.90 18.79 -14.21
CA LEU A 39 -11.50 18.36 -14.33
C LEU A 39 -10.71 18.56 -13.04
N ILE A 40 -10.86 19.69 -12.35
CA ILE A 40 -10.19 19.96 -11.08
C ILE A 40 -10.58 18.91 -10.02
N LYS A 41 -11.87 18.57 -9.92
CA LYS A 41 -12.33 17.52 -8.99
C LYS A 41 -11.79 16.14 -9.37
N ALA A 42 -11.70 15.83 -10.67
CA ALA A 42 -11.14 14.57 -11.13
C ALA A 42 -9.65 14.44 -10.77
N VAL A 43 -8.86 15.50 -10.99
CA VAL A 43 -7.43 15.54 -10.63
C VAL A 43 -7.24 15.37 -9.12
N ASP A 44 -8.02 16.08 -8.29
CA ASP A 44 -7.96 15.94 -6.83
C ASP A 44 -8.25 14.51 -6.39
N SER A 45 -9.26 13.88 -7.00
CA SER A 45 -9.59 12.47 -6.73
C SER A 45 -8.44 11.52 -7.08
N VAL A 46 -7.77 11.75 -8.22
CA VAL A 46 -6.60 10.93 -8.64
C VAL A 46 -5.43 11.09 -7.67
N ILE A 47 -5.13 12.31 -7.23
CA ILE A 47 -4.06 12.58 -6.26
C ILE A 47 -4.35 11.85 -4.93
N HIS A 48 -5.58 11.93 -4.43
CA HIS A 48 -5.96 11.21 -3.22
C HIS A 48 -5.86 9.68 -3.38
N PHE A 49 -6.21 9.16 -4.54
CA PHE A 49 -6.08 7.73 -4.82
C PHE A 49 -4.62 7.29 -4.88
N GLN A 50 -3.75 8.08 -5.53
CA GLN A 50 -2.31 7.81 -5.61
C GLN A 50 -1.66 7.79 -4.23
N ASN A 51 -1.93 8.79 -3.39
CA ASN A 51 -1.40 8.85 -2.02
C ASN A 51 -1.83 7.62 -1.21
N ARG A 52 -3.11 7.24 -1.28
CA ARG A 52 -3.59 6.03 -0.60
C ARG A 52 -2.94 4.75 -1.11
N SER A 53 -2.72 4.65 -2.41
CA SER A 53 -2.04 3.49 -3.01
C SER A 53 -0.57 3.41 -2.57
N SER A 54 0.12 4.54 -2.50
CA SER A 54 1.49 4.64 -2.02
C SER A 54 1.62 4.18 -0.56
N ASP A 55 0.75 4.68 0.33
CA ASP A 55 0.74 4.30 1.75
C ASP A 55 0.54 2.79 1.94
N ILE A 56 -0.42 2.20 1.22
CA ILE A 56 -0.67 0.76 1.28
C ILE A 56 0.53 -0.04 0.77
N THR A 57 1.11 0.38 -0.35
CA THR A 57 2.28 -0.29 -0.93
C THR A 57 3.46 -0.27 0.04
N ARG A 58 3.73 0.88 0.65
CA ARG A 58 4.79 1.05 1.64
C ARG A 58 4.56 0.17 2.88
N ALA A 59 3.33 0.19 3.43
CA ALA A 59 2.96 -0.66 4.56
C ALA A 59 3.13 -2.14 4.23
N THR A 60 2.70 -2.57 3.03
CA THR A 60 2.85 -3.95 2.56
C THR A 60 4.32 -4.35 2.44
N LEU A 61 5.17 -3.49 1.86
CA LEU A 61 6.60 -3.76 1.75
C LEU A 61 7.27 -3.89 3.12
N LEU A 62 6.97 -3.01 4.06
CA LEU A 62 7.50 -3.08 5.42
C LEU A 62 7.11 -4.38 6.12
N VAL A 63 5.85 -4.77 6.04
CA VAL A 63 5.34 -6.01 6.64
C VAL A 63 5.97 -7.24 5.99
N THR A 64 6.05 -7.27 4.65
CA THR A 64 6.65 -8.37 3.91
C THR A 64 8.13 -8.52 4.24
N ASN A 65 8.89 -7.43 4.23
CA ASN A 65 10.31 -7.43 4.57
C ASN A 65 10.56 -7.96 5.99
N GLN A 66 9.72 -7.58 6.96
CA GLN A 66 9.86 -8.11 8.33
C GLN A 66 9.59 -9.60 8.40
N ILE A 67 8.57 -10.10 7.71
CA ILE A 67 8.28 -11.55 7.67
C ILE A 67 9.40 -12.30 6.97
N GLU A 68 9.93 -11.79 5.87
CA GLU A 68 11.04 -12.41 5.14
C GLU A 68 12.31 -12.44 6.00
N GLU A 69 12.59 -11.38 6.75
CA GLU A 69 13.70 -11.34 7.69
C GLU A 69 13.56 -12.43 8.78
N ILE A 70 12.38 -12.57 9.37
CA ILE A 70 12.12 -13.62 10.35
C ILE A 70 12.26 -15.02 9.74
N LYS A 71 11.74 -15.22 8.53
CA LYS A 71 11.92 -16.48 7.79
C LYS A 71 13.40 -16.78 7.53
N ARG A 72 14.18 -15.77 7.15
CA ARG A 72 15.62 -15.90 6.97
C ARG A 72 16.32 -16.30 8.26
N LEU A 73 15.97 -15.66 9.37
CA LEU A 73 16.51 -15.97 10.70
C LEU A 73 16.09 -17.36 11.20
N SER A 74 14.98 -17.92 10.70
CA SER A 74 14.51 -19.26 11.08
C SER A 74 15.28 -20.41 10.44
N ILE A 75 16.10 -20.12 9.44
CA ILE A 75 16.86 -21.14 8.71
C ILE A 75 18.10 -21.52 9.53
N ASN A 76 18.20 -22.82 9.87
CA ASN A 76 19.38 -23.33 10.53
C ASN A 76 20.52 -23.51 9.50
N GLU A 77 21.56 -22.70 9.63
CA GLU A 77 22.78 -22.85 8.85
C GLU A 77 23.91 -23.39 9.76
N PRO A 78 24.73 -24.34 9.29
CA PRO A 78 25.86 -24.85 10.06
C PRO A 78 26.81 -23.72 10.48
N GLY A 79 27.05 -23.58 11.79
CA GLY A 79 27.91 -22.53 12.35
C GLY A 79 27.24 -21.18 12.58
N SER A 80 25.98 -21.02 12.24
CA SER A 80 25.17 -19.82 12.53
C SER A 80 24.52 -19.94 13.93
N LYS A 81 24.40 -18.79 14.63
CA LYS A 81 23.60 -18.72 15.86
C LYS A 81 22.09 -18.70 15.52
N TYR A 82 21.74 -18.40 14.28
CA TYR A 82 20.35 -18.26 13.84
C TYR A 82 19.72 -19.62 13.58
N GLY A 83 18.39 -19.65 13.63
CA GLY A 83 17.58 -20.83 13.41
C GLY A 83 16.27 -20.74 14.17
N PHE A 84 15.45 -21.77 14.11
CA PHE A 84 14.18 -21.81 14.82
C PHE A 84 14.36 -21.63 16.34
N ASP A 85 15.35 -22.30 16.92
CA ASP A 85 15.64 -22.23 18.37
C ASP A 85 16.07 -20.82 18.80
N TYR A 86 16.80 -20.09 17.96
CA TYR A 86 17.13 -18.70 18.20
C TYR A 86 15.87 -17.82 18.26
N LEU A 87 14.92 -18.00 17.33
CA LEU A 87 13.68 -17.22 17.35
C LEU A 87 12.86 -17.46 18.62
N VAL A 88 12.84 -18.69 19.10
CA VAL A 88 12.05 -19.09 20.28
C VAL A 88 12.73 -18.67 21.60
N ARG A 89 14.06 -18.75 21.68
CA ARG A 89 14.80 -18.56 22.96
C ARG A 89 15.41 -17.18 23.13
N GLU A 90 15.98 -16.63 22.07
CA GLU A 90 16.87 -15.47 22.17
C GLU A 90 16.33 -14.21 21.50
N TYR A 91 15.61 -14.36 20.39
CA TYR A 91 15.18 -13.23 19.58
C TYR A 91 14.32 -12.22 20.36
N ALA A 92 13.39 -12.69 21.18
CA ALA A 92 12.53 -11.83 21.99
C ALA A 92 13.35 -10.96 22.94
N ASN A 93 14.36 -11.55 23.59
CA ASN A 93 15.25 -10.86 24.54
C ASN A 93 16.19 -9.87 23.82
N GLU A 94 16.84 -10.31 22.73
CA GLU A 94 17.76 -9.46 21.96
C GLU A 94 17.04 -8.25 21.32
N THR A 95 15.79 -8.40 20.91
CA THR A 95 15.01 -7.32 20.27
C THR A 95 14.21 -6.48 21.26
N GLY A 96 14.18 -6.86 22.55
CA GLY A 96 13.42 -6.14 23.57
C GLY A 96 11.90 -6.27 23.39
N MET A 97 11.42 -7.44 22.93
CA MET A 97 9.99 -7.71 22.83
C MET A 97 9.34 -7.76 24.22
N THR A 98 8.14 -7.23 24.32
CA THR A 98 7.33 -7.28 25.54
C THR A 98 6.55 -8.58 25.59
N VAL A 99 6.60 -9.26 26.73
CA VAL A 99 5.74 -10.41 27.02
C VAL A 99 4.30 -9.93 27.16
N ILE A 100 3.39 -10.49 26.38
CA ILE A 100 1.95 -10.26 26.52
C ILE A 100 1.35 -11.31 27.44
N ASP A 101 1.70 -12.55 27.19
CA ASP A 101 1.36 -13.73 28.00
C ASP A 101 2.44 -14.81 27.78
N ASP A 102 2.28 -15.97 28.45
CA ASP A 102 3.27 -17.06 28.41
C ASP A 102 3.47 -17.63 26.98
N THR A 103 2.55 -17.36 26.07
CA THR A 103 2.53 -17.89 24.70
C THR A 103 2.75 -16.80 23.64
N THR A 104 2.87 -15.52 24.02
CA THR A 104 2.85 -14.40 23.09
C THR A 104 3.86 -13.31 23.47
N PHE A 105 4.73 -12.96 22.53
CA PHE A 105 5.59 -11.78 22.60
C PHE A 105 5.24 -10.76 21.52
N SER A 106 5.45 -9.48 21.81
CA SER A 106 5.23 -8.41 20.83
C SER A 106 6.24 -7.28 20.95
N ILE A 107 6.55 -6.63 19.83
CA ILE A 107 7.33 -5.40 19.78
C ILE A 107 6.72 -4.41 18.78
N ASN A 108 6.74 -3.14 19.16
CA ASN A 108 6.38 -2.04 18.27
C ASN A 108 7.64 -1.42 17.66
N LYS A 109 7.71 -1.35 16.33
CA LYS A 109 8.75 -0.62 15.61
C LYS A 109 8.13 0.55 14.87
N VAL A 110 8.65 1.75 15.12
CA VAL A 110 8.20 2.97 14.44
C VAL A 110 9.13 3.22 13.26
N PHE A 111 8.56 3.40 12.09
CA PHE A 111 9.26 3.84 10.89
C PHE A 111 8.91 5.31 10.68
N ASP A 112 9.88 6.17 11.04
CA ASP A 112 9.71 7.61 10.97
C ASP A 112 9.54 8.10 9.54
N GLN A 113 8.90 9.25 9.47
CA GLN A 113 8.57 9.95 8.27
C GLN A 113 9.82 10.59 7.64
N GLU A 114 10.21 10.13 6.46
CA GLU A 114 11.09 10.90 5.59
C GLU A 114 10.23 11.60 4.53
N ASN A 115 10.45 12.90 4.31
CA ASN A 115 9.85 13.68 3.22
C ASN A 115 8.31 13.85 3.22
N GLY A 116 7.67 13.99 4.40
CA GLY A 116 6.23 14.27 4.48
C GLY A 116 5.31 13.06 4.32
N GLU A 117 5.86 11.85 4.33
CA GLU A 117 5.09 10.61 4.29
C GLU A 117 4.51 10.26 5.69
N PRO A 118 3.40 9.51 5.78
CA PRO A 118 2.84 9.14 7.06
C PRO A 118 3.74 8.20 7.85
N THR A 119 3.87 8.43 9.15
CA THR A 119 4.55 7.51 10.07
C THR A 119 3.82 6.16 10.08
N ILE A 120 4.56 5.07 9.82
CA ILE A 120 4.04 3.71 9.90
C ILE A 120 4.62 3.04 11.15
N THR A 121 3.73 2.58 12.03
CA THR A 121 4.13 1.73 13.17
C THR A 121 3.85 0.29 12.81
N THR A 122 4.85 -0.58 12.90
CA THR A 122 4.66 -2.02 12.76
C THR A 122 4.67 -2.69 14.13
N ILE A 123 3.76 -3.62 14.31
CA ILE A 123 3.64 -4.48 15.48
C ILE A 123 4.01 -5.89 15.02
N LEU A 124 5.14 -6.39 15.53
CA LEU A 124 5.57 -7.77 15.30
C LEU A 124 5.16 -8.60 16.51
N THR A 125 4.42 -9.66 16.28
CA THR A 125 3.93 -10.58 17.32
C THR A 125 4.37 -11.99 17.01
N PHE A 126 4.97 -12.66 17.98
CA PHE A 126 5.21 -14.10 17.99
C PHE A 126 4.21 -14.79 18.89
N ARG A 127 3.66 -15.88 18.40
CA ARG A 127 2.74 -16.73 19.17
C ARG A 127 3.08 -18.20 18.91
N THR A 128 3.03 -19.01 19.95
CA THR A 128 3.10 -20.47 19.81
C THR A 128 1.84 -21.00 19.10
N TYR A 129 2.01 -22.03 18.27
CA TYR A 129 0.92 -22.57 17.47
C TYR A 129 0.83 -24.11 17.62
N PRO A 130 -0.35 -24.72 17.70
CA PRO A 130 -1.66 -24.07 17.71
C PRO A 130 -1.94 -23.34 19.03
N PRO A 131 -2.70 -22.23 19.02
CA PRO A 131 -2.94 -21.42 20.23
C PRO A 131 -3.68 -22.20 21.31
N GLU A 132 -4.48 -23.19 20.94
CA GLU A 132 -5.23 -24.04 21.87
C GLU A 132 -4.34 -25.00 22.66
N ALA A 133 -3.10 -25.21 22.22
CA ALA A 133 -2.13 -26.06 22.91
C ALA A 133 -1.47 -25.36 24.12
N GLU A 134 -1.59 -24.04 24.21
CA GLU A 134 -1.04 -23.19 25.29
C GLU A 134 0.41 -23.52 25.65
N ILE A 135 1.24 -23.84 24.62
CA ILE A 135 2.65 -24.17 24.82
C ILE A 135 3.40 -22.87 25.15
N ALA A 136 3.89 -22.76 26.36
CA ALA A 136 4.61 -21.58 26.84
C ALA A 136 6.03 -21.48 26.24
N PHE A 137 6.56 -20.26 26.11
CA PHE A 137 7.91 -20.01 25.62
C PHE A 137 9.02 -20.46 26.61
N ASP A 138 8.69 -20.75 27.86
CA ASP A 138 9.61 -21.33 28.84
C ASP A 138 9.92 -22.81 28.57
N THR A 139 9.10 -23.48 27.75
CA THR A 139 9.29 -24.88 27.28
C THR A 139 9.58 -24.94 25.78
N PRO A 140 10.67 -24.31 25.31
CA PRO A 140 10.95 -24.11 23.88
C PRO A 140 11.09 -25.40 23.08
N GLU A 141 11.46 -26.51 23.69
CA GLU A 141 11.57 -27.83 23.06
C GLU A 141 10.23 -28.40 22.60
N LEU A 142 9.15 -27.98 23.20
CA LEU A 142 7.79 -28.39 22.82
C LEU A 142 7.24 -27.57 21.66
N ILE A 143 7.83 -26.38 21.38
CA ILE A 143 7.38 -25.50 20.31
C ILE A 143 7.91 -26.03 18.97
N ASN A 144 7.03 -26.55 18.14
CA ASN A 144 7.36 -27.04 16.79
C ASN A 144 6.91 -26.07 15.69
N LEU A 145 5.95 -25.18 16.03
CA LEU A 145 5.37 -24.24 15.10
C LEU A 145 5.22 -22.87 15.79
N LEU A 146 5.69 -21.83 15.12
CA LEU A 146 5.61 -20.44 15.57
C LEU A 146 4.78 -19.63 14.59
N GLU A 147 3.73 -19.00 15.08
CA GLU A 147 2.99 -18.02 14.32
C GLU A 147 3.66 -16.66 14.46
N VAL A 148 3.96 -16.04 13.33
CA VAL A 148 4.51 -14.69 13.26
C VAL A 148 3.51 -13.79 12.59
N ILE A 149 3.05 -12.77 13.29
CA ILE A 149 2.09 -11.79 12.79
C ILE A 149 2.77 -10.44 12.74
N VAL A 150 2.73 -9.79 11.60
CA VAL A 150 3.20 -8.41 11.43
C VAL A 150 2.03 -7.53 11.02
N ARG A 151 1.75 -6.52 11.82
CA ARG A 151 0.68 -5.55 11.57
C ARG A 151 1.27 -4.16 11.42
N ALA A 152 1.06 -3.54 10.27
CA ALA A 152 1.34 -2.11 10.06
C ALA A 152 0.12 -1.27 10.41
N LYS A 153 0.34 -0.15 11.10
CA LYS A 153 -0.68 0.87 11.43
C LYS A 153 -0.19 2.23 10.99
N TRP A 154 -1.07 3.01 10.37
CA TRP A 154 -0.81 4.40 9.98
C TRP A 154 -2.11 5.21 9.93
N ASN A 155 -1.98 6.51 9.83
CA ASN A 155 -3.12 7.38 9.56
C ASN A 155 -3.08 7.83 8.09
N ASP A 156 -4.22 7.80 7.41
CA ASP A 156 -4.31 8.36 6.05
C ASP A 156 -4.22 9.90 6.09
N SER A 157 -4.15 10.54 4.93
CA SER A 157 -4.08 12.01 4.78
C SER A 157 -5.24 12.78 5.44
N LYS A 158 -6.32 12.07 5.80
CA LYS A 158 -7.47 12.63 6.53
C LYS A 158 -7.44 12.29 8.03
N GLY A 159 -6.32 11.76 8.53
CA GLY A 159 -6.16 11.36 9.93
C GLY A 159 -6.91 10.09 10.32
N ARG A 160 -7.45 9.33 9.38
CA ARG A 160 -8.20 8.10 9.68
C ARG A 160 -7.26 6.92 9.85
N PRO A 161 -7.41 6.11 10.91
CA PRO A 161 -6.55 4.96 11.15
C PRO A 161 -6.74 3.90 10.06
N LYS A 162 -5.61 3.35 9.62
CA LYS A 162 -5.50 2.25 8.66
C LYS A 162 -4.60 1.18 9.24
N SER A 163 -4.84 -0.05 8.85
CA SER A 163 -3.96 -1.16 9.19
C SER A 163 -3.91 -2.18 8.07
N PHE A 164 -2.77 -2.86 7.99
CA PHE A 164 -2.52 -4.01 7.14
C PHE A 164 -1.80 -5.07 7.97
N GLU A 165 -2.20 -6.32 7.85
CA GLU A 165 -1.64 -7.42 8.63
C GLU A 165 -1.31 -8.58 7.72
N LEU A 166 -0.19 -9.24 8.01
CA LEU A 166 0.24 -10.46 7.35
C LEU A 166 0.76 -11.43 8.41
N GLY A 167 0.32 -12.67 8.34
CA GLY A 167 0.79 -13.76 9.20
C GLY A 167 1.59 -14.81 8.42
N SER A 168 2.48 -15.49 9.12
CA SER A 168 3.23 -16.64 8.60
C SER A 168 3.44 -17.67 9.69
N LEU A 169 3.37 -18.93 9.31
CA LEU A 169 3.76 -20.04 10.18
C LEU A 169 5.19 -20.47 9.87
N ILE A 170 6.00 -20.57 10.91
CA ILE A 170 7.38 -21.02 10.84
C ILE A 170 7.49 -22.36 11.56
N ASN A 171 7.92 -23.38 10.86
CA ASN A 171 8.06 -24.73 11.40
C ASN A 171 9.53 -25.00 11.80
N ARG A 172 9.70 -25.68 12.92
CA ARG A 172 11.00 -26.27 13.30
C ARG A 172 11.36 -27.35 12.28
N ARG A 173 12.27 -27.05 11.35
CA ARG A 173 12.80 -28.06 10.43
C ARG A 173 13.65 -29.06 11.20
N GLN A 174 13.14 -30.25 11.37
CA GLN A 174 13.96 -31.37 11.81
C GLN A 174 14.78 -31.82 10.60
N PHE A 175 16.09 -31.59 10.62
CA PHE A 175 16.96 -32.30 9.70
C PHE A 175 16.93 -33.76 10.10
N LEU A 176 16.32 -34.60 9.28
CA LEU A 176 16.52 -36.04 9.35
C LEU A 176 18.01 -36.31 9.21
N LYS A 177 18.62 -36.81 10.27
CA LYS A 177 20.00 -37.27 10.29
C LYS A 177 20.13 -38.56 9.49
#